data_fe1a0bad9df361e593948973bd16c238
#
_entry.id   fe1a0bad9df361e593948973bd16c238
#
_cell.length_a   1.000
_cell.length_b   1.000
_cell.length_c   1.000
_cell.angle_alpha   90.00
_cell.angle_beta   90.00
_cell.angle_gamma   90.00
#
_symmetry.space_group_name_H-M   'P 1'
#
loop_
_entity.id
_entity.type
_entity.pdbx_description
1 polymer ?
#
loop_
_entity_poly.entity_id
_entity_poly.type
_entity_poly.pdbx_seq_one_letter_code
_entity_poly.pdbx_strand_id
1 'polypeptide(L)'
;MTNNERNGNITPQNEKTWNDDNFMHQSFDEEAWRQLSREFPWSEQLLEKYQDKVDWKAVSVNDNMFWTASMLEKFKHFIDWDQLSRCTHKCILTAEMLERFKEYWNWGELSRNECFDLDYELIDRFIDRWDWKFLIDRYDERDLFNYEFLERYGAYIPASALRGSNLWCNIVEERKWQLAREITV
;
A
#
# COMPACT_ATOMS: atom_id res chain seq x y z
N MET A 1 17.62 73.62 -11.92
CA MET A 1 17.16 72.50 -12.81
C MET A 1 17.12 71.24 -11.94
N THR A 2 15.97 70.86 -11.62
CA THR A 2 15.63 70.02 -10.47
C THR A 2 15.63 68.53 -10.85
N ASN A 3 16.51 67.77 -10.22
CA ASN A 3 16.48 66.31 -10.27
C ASN A 3 15.38 65.79 -9.36
N ASN A 4 14.45 65.06 -9.92
CA ASN A 4 13.37 64.41 -9.21
C ASN A 4 13.73 62.92 -9.06
N GLU A 5 14.33 62.56 -7.94
CA GLU A 5 14.56 61.17 -7.55
C GLU A 5 13.28 60.64 -6.93
N ARG A 6 12.62 59.74 -7.67
CA ARG A 6 11.54 58.92 -7.12
C ARG A 6 12.13 57.72 -6.39
N ASN A 7 12.26 57.88 -5.07
CA ASN A 7 12.46 56.75 -4.19
C ASN A 7 11.19 55.89 -4.16
N GLY A 8 11.18 54.80 -4.92
CA GLY A 8 10.21 53.72 -4.78
C GLY A 8 10.57 52.89 -3.54
N ASN A 9 9.88 53.12 -2.44
CA ASN A 9 9.89 52.20 -1.30
C ASN A 9 9.29 50.88 -1.72
N ILE A 10 10.14 49.93 -2.06
CA ILE A 10 9.77 48.50 -2.16
C ILE A 10 9.76 48.01 -0.72
N THR A 11 8.58 47.88 -0.12
CA THR A 11 8.37 47.16 1.12
C THR A 11 8.82 45.71 0.91
N PRO A 12 9.73 45.14 1.71
CA PRO A 12 10.05 43.77 1.61
C PRO A 12 8.80 42.97 1.95
N GLN A 13 8.24 42.25 0.98
CA GLN A 13 7.22 41.24 1.24
C GLN A 13 7.85 40.20 2.19
N ASN A 14 7.13 39.89 3.26
CA ASN A 14 7.38 38.89 4.30
C ASN A 14 7.90 37.58 3.71
N GLU A 15 9.16 37.49 3.37
CA GLU A 15 9.89 36.23 3.34
C GLU A 15 10.05 35.82 4.80
N LYS A 16 9.36 34.74 5.20
CA LYS A 16 9.62 34.07 6.48
C LYS A 16 11.10 33.72 6.49
N THR A 17 11.87 34.53 7.18
CA THR A 17 13.32 34.32 7.28
C THR A 17 13.54 33.12 8.19
N TRP A 18 14.50 32.30 7.86
CA TRP A 18 14.94 31.13 8.65
C TRP A 18 15.35 31.45 10.08
N ASN A 19 15.34 32.73 10.47
CA ASN A 19 15.69 33.29 11.79
C ASN A 19 14.48 33.46 12.73
N ASP A 20 13.28 32.99 12.35
CA ASP A 20 12.17 32.92 13.30
C ASP A 20 12.34 31.63 14.12
N ASP A 21 12.90 31.76 15.33
CA ASP A 21 13.17 30.65 16.25
C ASP A 21 11.93 29.78 16.48
N ASN A 22 10.75 30.38 16.56
CA ASN A 22 9.50 29.67 16.77
C ASN A 22 9.11 28.80 15.53
N PHE A 23 9.29 29.33 14.32
CA PHE A 23 9.06 28.59 13.08
C PHE A 23 10.02 27.40 12.95
N MET A 24 11.30 27.61 13.28
CA MET A 24 12.31 26.55 13.22
C MET A 24 12.01 25.44 14.24
N HIS A 25 11.68 25.79 15.48
CA HIS A 25 11.30 24.81 16.52
C HIS A 25 10.06 24.00 16.11
N GLN A 26 9.02 24.65 15.60
CA GLN A 26 7.84 23.96 15.12
C GLN A 26 8.14 23.00 13.97
N SER A 27 8.97 23.44 13.00
CA SER A 27 9.36 22.61 11.85
C SER A 27 10.18 21.38 12.28
N PHE A 28 11.08 21.54 13.25
CA PHE A 28 11.84 20.42 13.80
C PHE A 28 10.94 19.44 14.57
N ASP A 29 10.01 19.94 15.35
CA ASP A 29 9.07 19.10 16.09
C ASP A 29 8.15 18.32 15.13
N GLU A 30 7.62 18.95 14.09
CA GLU A 30 6.78 18.29 13.06
C GLU A 30 7.55 17.18 12.34
N GLU A 31 8.80 17.46 11.93
CA GLU A 31 9.64 16.46 11.29
C GLU A 31 10.02 15.32 12.24
N ALA A 32 10.34 15.64 13.49
CA ALA A 32 10.66 14.65 14.52
C ALA A 32 9.44 13.73 14.81
N TRP A 33 8.24 14.30 14.89
CA TRP A 33 7.01 13.50 15.04
C TRP A 33 6.74 12.62 13.83
N ARG A 34 6.98 13.09 12.62
CA ARG A 34 6.82 12.31 11.39
C ARG A 34 7.78 11.11 11.37
N GLN A 35 9.06 11.32 11.70
CA GLN A 35 10.05 10.25 11.78
C GLN A 35 9.71 9.27 12.89
N LEU A 36 9.37 9.77 14.08
CA LEU A 36 8.95 8.95 15.21
C LEU A 36 7.73 8.11 14.86
N SER A 37 6.75 8.68 14.16
CA SER A 37 5.55 7.96 13.70
C SER A 37 5.90 6.78 12.80
N ARG A 38 6.95 6.89 12.00
CA ARG A 38 7.39 5.87 11.05
C ARG A 38 8.23 4.76 11.69
N GLU A 39 8.95 5.06 12.77
CA GLU A 39 10.02 4.17 13.28
C GLU A 39 9.70 3.59 14.66
N PHE A 40 8.90 4.28 15.47
CA PHE A 40 8.64 3.88 16.85
C PHE A 40 7.61 2.73 16.90
N PRO A 41 7.81 1.71 17.74
CA PRO A 41 6.85 0.60 17.91
C PRO A 41 5.67 1.05 18.80
N TRP A 42 4.71 1.73 18.20
CA TRP A 42 3.54 2.26 18.90
C TRP A 42 2.65 1.17 19.47
N SER A 43 2.31 1.27 20.74
CA SER A 43 1.24 0.49 21.35
C SER A 43 -0.11 1.21 21.19
N GLU A 44 -1.22 0.48 21.37
CA GLU A 44 -2.56 1.05 21.30
C GLU A 44 -2.72 2.25 22.25
N GLN A 45 -2.23 2.11 23.50
CA GLN A 45 -2.30 3.17 24.51
C GLN A 45 -1.50 4.43 24.12
N LEU A 46 -0.32 4.22 23.50
CA LEU A 46 0.51 5.34 23.05
C LEU A 46 -0.10 6.04 21.84
N LEU A 47 -0.66 5.30 20.89
CA LEU A 47 -1.40 5.89 19.76
C LEU A 47 -2.61 6.68 20.26
N GLU A 48 -3.37 6.17 21.23
CA GLU A 48 -4.50 6.89 21.82
C GLU A 48 -4.05 8.19 22.49
N LYS A 49 -2.95 8.14 23.25
CA LYS A 49 -2.43 9.31 23.96
C LYS A 49 -1.90 10.40 23.03
N TYR A 50 -1.32 10.01 21.90
CA TYR A 50 -0.63 10.93 21.00
C TYR A 50 -1.30 11.02 19.62
N GLN A 51 -2.58 10.62 19.52
CA GLN A 51 -3.32 10.56 18.24
C GLN A 51 -3.32 11.86 17.44
N ASP A 52 -3.27 13.01 18.13
CA ASP A 52 -3.27 14.33 17.52
C ASP A 52 -1.86 14.82 17.09
N LYS A 53 -0.81 14.07 17.44
CA LYS A 53 0.58 14.41 17.15
C LYS A 53 1.22 13.50 16.13
N VAL A 54 0.80 12.23 16.08
CA VAL A 54 1.36 11.27 15.13
C VAL A 54 0.93 11.58 13.70
N ASP A 55 1.83 11.38 12.77
CA ASP A 55 1.51 11.31 11.35
C ASP A 55 0.94 9.92 11.03
N TRP A 56 -0.37 9.83 10.89
CA TRP A 56 -1.06 8.56 10.65
C TRP A 56 -0.65 7.87 9.35
N LYS A 57 -0.25 8.65 8.33
CA LYS A 57 0.29 8.07 7.10
C LYS A 57 1.63 7.37 7.36
N ALA A 58 2.50 8.00 8.16
CA ALA A 58 3.77 7.41 8.55
C ALA A 58 3.58 6.20 9.48
N VAL A 59 2.62 6.26 10.42
CA VAL A 59 2.24 5.11 11.28
C VAL A 59 1.74 3.94 10.44
N SER A 60 0.97 4.19 9.39
CA SER A 60 0.39 3.14 8.53
C SER A 60 1.42 2.38 7.69
N VAL A 61 2.61 2.95 7.48
CA VAL A 61 3.76 2.29 6.81
C VAL A 61 4.87 1.87 7.75
N ASN A 62 4.64 1.95 9.06
CA ASN A 62 5.65 1.66 10.06
C ASN A 62 5.82 0.14 10.22
N ASP A 63 6.93 -0.41 9.75
CA ASP A 63 7.24 -1.85 9.80
C ASP A 63 7.51 -2.37 11.24
N ASN A 64 7.72 -1.48 12.22
CA ASN A 64 7.89 -1.84 13.63
C ASN A 64 6.56 -1.97 14.38
N MET A 65 5.44 -1.77 13.71
CA MET A 65 4.11 -1.89 14.31
C MET A 65 3.65 -3.34 14.42
N PHE A 66 3.06 -3.68 15.56
CA PHE A 66 2.29 -4.92 15.72
C PHE A 66 0.80 -4.58 15.71
N TRP A 67 0.25 -4.45 14.51
CA TRP A 67 -1.16 -4.17 14.33
C TRP A 67 -2.02 -5.30 14.89
N THR A 68 -3.01 -4.95 15.69
CA THR A 68 -4.03 -5.88 16.21
C THR A 68 -5.40 -5.52 15.67
N ALA A 69 -6.34 -6.47 15.70
CA ALA A 69 -7.73 -6.21 15.31
C ALA A 69 -8.36 -5.08 16.14
N SER A 70 -7.99 -4.96 17.44
CA SER A 70 -8.42 -3.87 18.32
C SER A 70 -7.92 -2.52 17.85
N MET A 71 -6.63 -2.43 17.49
CA MET A 71 -6.03 -1.18 16.99
C MET A 71 -6.66 -0.77 15.66
N LEU A 72 -6.84 -1.72 14.73
CA LEU A 72 -7.48 -1.44 13.45
C LEU A 72 -8.90 -0.93 13.64
N GLU A 73 -9.69 -1.56 14.52
CA GLU A 73 -11.07 -1.11 14.83
C GLU A 73 -11.11 0.28 15.46
N LYS A 74 -10.23 0.53 16.43
CA LYS A 74 -10.19 1.78 17.18
C LYS A 74 -9.76 2.95 16.32
N PHE A 75 -8.76 2.73 15.45
CA PHE A 75 -8.13 3.78 14.66
C PHE A 75 -8.51 3.77 13.18
N LYS A 76 -9.51 3.00 12.77
CA LYS A 76 -9.91 2.80 11.36
C LYS A 76 -10.15 4.07 10.55
N HIS A 77 -10.50 5.18 11.22
CA HIS A 77 -10.74 6.47 10.58
C HIS A 77 -9.50 7.36 10.48
N PHE A 78 -8.41 6.99 11.13
CA PHE A 78 -7.13 7.68 11.10
C PHE A 78 -6.12 6.99 10.18
N ILE A 79 -6.22 5.66 10.07
CA ILE A 79 -5.32 4.82 9.28
C ILE A 79 -5.40 5.20 7.80
N ASP A 80 -4.25 5.36 7.16
CA ASP A 80 -4.14 5.38 5.71
C ASP A 80 -4.20 3.95 5.16
N TRP A 81 -5.41 3.50 4.81
CA TRP A 81 -5.67 2.15 4.34
C TRP A 81 -4.99 1.82 3.01
N ASP A 82 -4.73 2.83 2.15
CA ASP A 82 -3.96 2.62 0.93
C ASP A 82 -2.53 2.20 1.26
N GLN A 83 -1.91 2.85 2.23
CA GLN A 83 -0.57 2.49 2.69
C GLN A 83 -0.58 1.15 3.44
N LEU A 84 -1.56 0.93 4.31
CA LEU A 84 -1.66 -0.32 5.06
C LEU A 84 -1.89 -1.53 4.14
N SER A 85 -2.63 -1.36 3.03
CA SER A 85 -2.84 -2.41 2.03
C SER A 85 -1.58 -2.80 1.26
N ARG A 86 -0.55 -1.96 1.28
CA ARG A 86 0.79 -2.23 0.71
C ARG A 86 1.78 -2.81 1.72
N CYS A 87 1.38 -2.90 2.98
CA CYS A 87 2.28 -3.27 4.06
C CYS A 87 2.77 -4.72 3.97
N THR A 88 3.87 -5.00 4.66
CA THR A 88 4.47 -6.34 4.79
C THR A 88 3.98 -7.11 6.01
N HIS A 89 2.99 -6.60 6.72
CA HIS A 89 2.48 -7.17 7.99
C HIS A 89 1.57 -8.37 7.75
N LYS A 90 2.13 -9.54 7.54
CA LYS A 90 1.36 -10.79 7.34
C LYS A 90 0.29 -11.05 8.42
N CYS A 91 0.52 -10.59 9.64
CA CYS A 91 -0.39 -10.81 10.78
C CYS A 91 -1.78 -10.17 10.61
N ILE A 92 -1.91 -9.14 9.77
CA ILE A 92 -3.19 -8.47 9.47
C ILE A 92 -3.74 -8.80 8.09
N LEU A 93 -2.98 -9.48 7.26
CA LEU A 93 -3.39 -9.89 5.92
C LEU A 93 -3.96 -11.33 5.92
N THR A 94 -4.81 -11.61 6.90
CA THR A 94 -5.51 -12.89 7.05
C THR A 94 -6.94 -12.80 6.51
N ALA A 95 -7.51 -13.92 6.06
CA ALA A 95 -8.88 -13.96 5.56
C ALA A 95 -9.90 -13.33 6.52
N GLU A 96 -9.69 -13.51 7.85
CA GLU A 96 -10.55 -12.90 8.88
C GLU A 96 -10.43 -11.37 8.91
N MET A 97 -9.21 -10.83 8.83
CA MET A 97 -8.99 -9.38 8.84
C MET A 97 -9.42 -8.74 7.53
N LEU A 98 -9.20 -9.42 6.40
CA LEU A 98 -9.70 -8.96 5.10
C LEU A 98 -11.24 -8.87 5.11
N GLU A 99 -11.94 -9.87 5.67
CA GLU A 99 -13.39 -9.83 5.80
C GLU A 99 -13.87 -8.73 6.75
N ARG A 100 -13.26 -8.64 7.95
CA ARG A 100 -13.68 -7.70 8.98
C ARG A 100 -13.57 -6.24 8.54
N PHE A 101 -12.54 -5.92 7.74
CA PHE A 101 -12.26 -4.57 7.28
C PHE A 101 -12.42 -4.41 5.77
N LYS A 102 -13.23 -5.25 5.12
CA LYS A 102 -13.38 -5.34 3.66
C LYS A 102 -13.73 -4.02 2.96
N GLU A 103 -14.41 -3.11 3.65
CA GLU A 103 -14.81 -1.82 3.11
C GLU A 103 -13.73 -0.74 3.27
N TYR A 104 -12.67 -1.04 4.01
CA TYR A 104 -11.55 -0.12 4.25
C TYR A 104 -10.33 -0.44 3.39
N TRP A 105 -10.07 -1.73 3.12
CA TRP A 105 -8.94 -2.15 2.31
C TRP A 105 -8.97 -1.57 0.90
N ASN A 106 -7.81 -1.13 0.40
CA ASN A 106 -7.62 -0.87 -1.01
C ASN A 106 -7.34 -2.20 -1.74
N TRP A 107 -8.39 -2.76 -2.36
CA TRP A 107 -8.31 -4.06 -3.02
C TRP A 107 -7.38 -4.07 -4.24
N GLY A 108 -7.19 -2.92 -4.91
CA GLY A 108 -6.19 -2.81 -5.98
C GLY A 108 -4.76 -2.98 -5.46
N GLU A 109 -4.46 -2.41 -4.29
CA GLU A 109 -3.16 -2.58 -3.65
C GLU A 109 -3.00 -3.98 -3.03
N LEU A 110 -4.04 -4.54 -2.42
CA LEU A 110 -4.01 -5.92 -1.94
C LEU A 110 -3.78 -6.92 -3.08
N SER A 111 -4.39 -6.68 -4.26
CA SER A 111 -4.21 -7.55 -5.42
C SER A 111 -2.76 -7.61 -5.93
N ARG A 112 -1.95 -6.60 -5.61
CA ARG A 112 -0.49 -6.54 -5.92
C ARG A 112 0.38 -7.03 -4.77
N ASN A 113 -0.19 -7.10 -3.56
CA ASN A 113 0.57 -7.36 -2.37
C ASN A 113 0.96 -8.84 -2.28
N GLU A 114 2.26 -9.13 -2.35
CA GLU A 114 2.84 -10.46 -2.33
C GLU A 114 3.18 -10.95 -0.91
N CYS A 115 2.83 -10.17 0.12
CA CYS A 115 3.18 -10.50 1.51
C CYS A 115 2.26 -11.52 2.16
N PHE A 116 1.19 -11.97 1.50
CA PHE A 116 0.31 -13.02 1.99
C PHE A 116 0.09 -14.08 0.91
N ASP A 117 -0.13 -15.32 1.35
CA ASP A 117 -0.30 -16.43 0.44
C ASP A 117 -1.72 -16.42 -0.14
N LEU A 118 -1.83 -16.56 -1.46
CA LEU A 118 -3.09 -16.77 -2.15
C LEU A 118 -3.42 -18.26 -2.20
N ASP A 119 -4.69 -18.56 -2.00
CA ASP A 119 -5.29 -19.85 -2.31
C ASP A 119 -6.66 -19.68 -2.96
N TYR A 120 -7.23 -20.77 -3.46
CA TYR A 120 -8.54 -20.74 -4.10
C TYR A 120 -9.66 -20.32 -3.15
N GLU A 121 -9.56 -20.64 -1.84
CA GLU A 121 -10.56 -20.27 -0.85
C GLU A 121 -10.59 -18.76 -0.64
N LEU A 122 -9.42 -18.13 -0.50
CA LEU A 122 -9.29 -16.69 -0.33
C LEU A 122 -9.75 -15.93 -1.58
N ILE A 123 -9.37 -16.44 -2.77
CA ILE A 123 -9.79 -15.84 -4.05
C ILE A 123 -11.29 -15.89 -4.22
N ASP A 124 -11.91 -17.04 -4.01
CA ASP A 124 -13.35 -17.22 -4.13
C ASP A 124 -14.14 -16.37 -3.14
N ARG A 125 -13.63 -16.25 -1.91
CA ARG A 125 -14.27 -15.48 -0.85
C ARG A 125 -14.40 -13.99 -1.19
N PHE A 126 -13.45 -13.45 -1.95
CA PHE A 126 -13.40 -12.03 -2.32
C PHE A 126 -13.40 -11.81 -3.83
N ILE A 127 -14.04 -12.72 -4.57
CA ILE A 127 -13.98 -12.80 -6.03
C ILE A 127 -14.33 -11.49 -6.74
N ASP A 128 -15.29 -10.73 -6.21
CA ASP A 128 -15.77 -9.46 -6.76
C ASP A 128 -14.96 -8.23 -6.27
N ARG A 129 -13.94 -8.44 -5.42
CA ARG A 129 -13.13 -7.37 -4.84
C ARG A 129 -11.76 -7.26 -5.47
N TRP A 130 -11.22 -8.37 -5.97
CA TRP A 130 -9.88 -8.39 -6.55
C TRP A 130 -9.80 -7.53 -7.82
N ASP A 131 -8.73 -6.78 -7.94
CA ASP A 131 -8.31 -6.22 -9.22
C ASP A 131 -7.56 -7.31 -10.02
N TRP A 132 -8.30 -8.01 -10.86
CA TRP A 132 -7.80 -9.16 -11.61
C TRP A 132 -6.61 -8.87 -12.51
N LYS A 133 -6.47 -7.61 -12.98
CA LYS A 133 -5.31 -7.19 -13.75
C LYS A 133 -4.03 -7.30 -12.95
N PHE A 134 -4.08 -6.91 -11.67
CA PHE A 134 -2.92 -6.96 -10.78
C PHE A 134 -2.77 -8.32 -10.11
N LEU A 135 -3.87 -8.99 -9.80
CA LEU A 135 -3.85 -10.30 -9.17
C LEU A 135 -3.09 -11.32 -10.00
N ILE A 136 -3.37 -11.41 -11.32
CA ILE A 136 -2.71 -12.37 -12.23
C ILE A 136 -1.27 -12.01 -12.58
N ASP A 137 -0.78 -10.86 -12.13
CA ASP A 137 0.58 -10.39 -12.37
C ASP A 137 1.46 -10.48 -11.11
N ARG A 138 0.95 -11.07 -10.02
CA ARG A 138 1.73 -11.38 -8.81
C ARG A 138 2.88 -12.32 -9.16
N TYR A 139 4.01 -12.08 -8.49
CA TYR A 139 5.20 -12.89 -8.70
C TYR A 139 5.15 -14.14 -7.81
N ASP A 140 5.83 -15.19 -8.24
CA ASP A 140 6.05 -16.43 -7.48
C ASP A 140 4.80 -17.28 -7.13
N GLU A 141 3.67 -17.05 -7.81
CA GLU A 141 2.44 -17.85 -7.67
C GLU A 141 2.40 -19.05 -8.65
N ARG A 142 3.55 -19.75 -8.84
CA ARG A 142 3.68 -20.80 -9.86
C ARG A 142 2.76 -21.99 -9.65
N ASP A 143 2.55 -22.38 -8.40
CA ASP A 143 1.70 -23.52 -8.07
C ASP A 143 0.22 -23.21 -8.26
N LEU A 144 -0.16 -21.95 -8.13
CA LEU A 144 -1.53 -21.47 -8.28
C LEU A 144 -1.82 -21.06 -9.73
N PHE A 145 -0.89 -20.34 -10.37
CA PHE A 145 -1.07 -19.77 -11.72
C PHE A 145 -0.78 -20.80 -12.81
N ASN A 146 -1.76 -21.61 -13.10
CA ASN A 146 -1.75 -22.68 -14.10
C ASN A 146 -3.00 -22.61 -14.99
N TYR A 147 -3.18 -23.60 -15.86
CA TYR A 147 -4.34 -23.64 -16.77
C TYR A 147 -5.67 -23.80 -16.03
N GLU A 148 -5.70 -24.56 -14.92
CA GLU A 148 -6.89 -24.71 -14.07
C GLU A 148 -7.35 -23.37 -13.48
N PHE A 149 -6.41 -22.55 -13.03
CA PHE A 149 -6.69 -21.20 -12.58
C PHE A 149 -7.36 -20.35 -13.67
N LEU A 150 -6.82 -20.41 -14.89
CA LEU A 150 -7.38 -19.69 -16.03
C LEU A 150 -8.80 -20.19 -16.39
N GLU A 151 -9.03 -21.50 -16.36
CA GLU A 151 -10.38 -22.06 -16.59
C GLU A 151 -11.38 -21.59 -15.53
N ARG A 152 -10.98 -21.56 -14.27
CA ARG A 152 -11.84 -21.18 -13.14
C ARG A 152 -12.18 -19.70 -13.13
N TYR A 153 -11.21 -18.84 -13.41
CA TYR A 153 -11.35 -17.39 -13.23
C TYR A 153 -11.29 -16.56 -14.51
N GLY A 154 -11.19 -17.21 -15.66
CA GLY A 154 -11.04 -16.52 -16.95
C GLY A 154 -12.14 -15.50 -17.26
N ALA A 155 -13.36 -15.71 -16.74
CA ALA A 155 -14.48 -14.76 -16.88
C ALA A 155 -14.25 -13.42 -16.17
N TYR A 156 -13.42 -13.39 -15.13
CA TYR A 156 -13.09 -12.18 -14.35
C TYR A 156 -11.84 -11.47 -14.87
N ILE A 157 -10.99 -12.17 -15.62
CA ILE A 157 -9.70 -11.65 -16.09
C ILE A 157 -9.91 -10.82 -17.35
N PRO A 158 -9.51 -9.53 -17.35
CA PRO A 158 -9.56 -8.72 -18.56
C PRO A 158 -8.65 -9.32 -19.65
N ALA A 159 -9.17 -9.55 -20.85
CA ALA A 159 -8.41 -10.14 -21.95
C ALA A 159 -7.14 -9.32 -22.31
N SER A 160 -7.21 -8.00 -22.13
CA SER A 160 -6.06 -7.09 -22.33
C SER A 160 -4.96 -7.24 -21.30
N ALA A 161 -5.28 -7.76 -20.10
CA ALA A 161 -4.32 -7.94 -19.02
C ALA A 161 -3.67 -9.34 -19.04
N LEU A 162 -4.34 -10.34 -19.62
CA LEU A 162 -3.87 -11.72 -19.58
C LEU A 162 -2.53 -11.89 -20.29
N ARG A 163 -2.42 -11.39 -21.51
CA ARG A 163 -1.21 -11.58 -22.32
C ARG A 163 -0.01 -10.83 -21.73
N GLY A 164 1.01 -11.57 -21.36
CA GLY A 164 2.24 -11.03 -20.76
C GLY A 164 2.21 -10.95 -19.23
N SER A 165 1.09 -11.31 -18.58
CA SER A 165 1.01 -11.48 -17.13
C SER A 165 1.84 -12.69 -16.65
N ASN A 166 2.11 -12.76 -15.34
CA ASN A 166 2.78 -13.91 -14.74
C ASN A 166 1.96 -15.19 -14.89
N LEU A 167 0.62 -15.13 -14.80
CA LEU A 167 -0.25 -16.26 -15.12
C LEU A 167 -0.02 -16.78 -16.55
N TRP A 168 0.00 -15.88 -17.53
CA TRP A 168 0.27 -16.24 -18.92
C TRP A 168 1.64 -16.89 -19.10
N CYS A 169 2.67 -16.29 -18.51
CA CYS A 169 4.04 -16.78 -18.60
C CYS A 169 4.19 -18.21 -18.04
N ASN A 170 3.54 -18.48 -16.89
CA ASN A 170 3.56 -19.79 -16.26
C ASN A 170 2.88 -20.85 -17.14
N ILE A 171 1.70 -20.55 -17.69
CA ILE A 171 0.95 -21.46 -18.58
C ILE A 171 1.76 -21.75 -19.85
N VAL A 172 2.37 -20.73 -20.45
CA VAL A 172 3.19 -20.91 -21.65
C VAL A 172 4.43 -21.76 -21.36
N GLU A 173 5.08 -21.54 -20.22
CA GLU A 173 6.24 -22.34 -19.82
C GLU A 173 5.86 -23.81 -19.57
N GLU A 174 4.75 -24.06 -18.90
CA GLU A 174 4.20 -25.42 -18.71
C GLU A 174 3.92 -26.09 -20.05
N ARG A 175 3.24 -25.40 -20.98
CA ARG A 175 2.94 -25.92 -22.31
C ARG A 175 4.21 -26.20 -23.12
N LYS A 176 5.21 -25.35 -23.02
CA LYS A 176 6.54 -25.56 -23.65
C LYS A 176 7.16 -26.88 -23.19
N TRP A 177 7.14 -27.15 -21.90
CA TRP A 177 7.68 -28.40 -21.34
C TRP A 177 6.89 -29.63 -21.78
N GLN A 178 5.55 -29.54 -21.90
CA GLN A 178 4.71 -30.63 -22.43
C GLN A 178 5.09 -30.93 -23.89
N LEU A 179 5.18 -29.89 -24.73
CA LEU A 179 5.57 -30.04 -26.13
C LEU A 179 6.98 -30.62 -26.29
N ALA A 180 7.94 -30.17 -25.47
CA ALA A 180 9.28 -30.72 -25.50
C ALA A 180 9.31 -32.24 -25.22
N ARG A 181 8.49 -32.74 -24.30
CA ARG A 181 8.35 -34.17 -24.03
C ARG A 181 7.73 -34.91 -25.24
N GLU A 182 6.69 -34.34 -25.85
CA GLU A 182 6.04 -34.92 -27.02
C GLU A 182 7.01 -35.09 -28.21
N ILE A 183 7.96 -34.15 -28.39
CA ILE A 183 8.95 -34.14 -29.47
C ILE A 183 10.07 -35.18 -29.22
N THR A 184 10.37 -35.48 -27.96
CA THR A 184 11.52 -36.34 -27.58
C THR A 184 11.15 -37.84 -27.45
N VAL A 185 9.89 -38.17 -27.63
CA VAL A 185 9.36 -39.55 -27.70
C VAL A 185 9.29 -39.99 -29.18
#